data_27d2bc922516029312a0ab4c8777952e
#
_entry.id   27d2bc922516029312a0ab4c8777952e
#
_cell.length_a   1.000
_cell.length_b   1.000
_cell.length_c   1.000
_cell.angle_alpha   90.00
_cell.angle_beta   90.00
_cell.angle_gamma   90.00
#
_symmetry.space_group_name_H-M   'P 1'
#
loop_
_entity.id
_entity.type
_entity.pdbx_description
1 polymer ?
#
loop_
_entity_poly.entity_id
_entity_poly.type
_entity_poly.pdbx_seq_one_letter_code
_entity_poly.pdbx_strand_id
1 'polypeptide(L)'
;MKTNYLVQKLVLFLVLYFVLFLTFTSCSKKIQFENSNVVPAARGDVSVKKDKNNNYNIQMEVSYLAEPERLQPPKKYYVVWLSSSDNQIPLNIGQIVGTSKLHVKFESVSSSKPKRIFITAEDDASTQYPGQYVVLETDKF
;
A
#
# COMPACT_ATOMS: atom_id res chain seq x y z
N MET A 1 -47.39 13.65 31.54
CA MET A 1 -47.39 12.52 30.57
C MET A 1 -46.90 12.89 29.18
N LYS A 2 -47.16 14.09 28.63
CA LYS A 2 -46.69 14.48 27.28
C LYS A 2 -45.16 14.72 27.16
N THR A 3 -44.50 15.14 28.24
CA THR A 3 -43.06 15.42 28.28
C THR A 3 -42.20 14.15 28.13
N ASN A 4 -42.63 13.04 28.68
CA ASN A 4 -41.90 11.78 28.61
C ASN A 4 -41.90 11.19 27.18
N TYR A 5 -42.97 11.41 26.42
CA TYR A 5 -43.07 10.95 25.02
C TYR A 5 -42.13 11.70 24.06
N LEU A 6 -41.97 12.99 24.26
CA LEU A 6 -41.04 13.84 23.52
C LEU A 6 -39.57 13.45 23.80
N VAL A 7 -39.27 13.25 25.09
CA VAL A 7 -37.93 12.80 25.49
C VAL A 7 -37.60 11.42 24.91
N GLN A 8 -38.54 10.47 24.96
CA GLN A 8 -38.35 9.14 24.37
C GLN A 8 -38.12 9.21 22.87
N LYS A 9 -38.87 10.04 22.14
CA LYS A 9 -38.61 10.23 20.69
C LYS A 9 -37.24 10.85 20.41
N LEU A 10 -36.86 11.84 21.21
CA LEU A 10 -35.54 12.47 21.08
C LEU A 10 -34.39 11.48 21.30
N VAL A 11 -34.49 10.66 22.33
CA VAL A 11 -33.52 9.60 22.64
C VAL A 11 -33.48 8.57 21.52
N LEU A 12 -34.64 8.16 20.99
CA LEU A 12 -34.70 7.21 19.87
C LEU A 12 -34.04 7.76 18.60
N PHE A 13 -34.26 9.06 18.29
CA PHE A 13 -33.59 9.73 17.17
C PHE A 13 -32.08 9.84 17.36
N LEU A 14 -31.62 10.14 18.57
CA LEU A 14 -30.19 10.20 18.90
C LEU A 14 -29.51 8.83 18.78
N VAL A 15 -30.16 7.78 19.25
CA VAL A 15 -29.66 6.40 19.14
C VAL A 15 -29.62 5.97 17.66
N LEU A 16 -30.65 6.26 16.88
CA LEU A 16 -30.71 5.95 15.46
C LEU A 16 -29.63 6.71 14.66
N TYR A 17 -29.39 7.99 15.01
CA TYR A 17 -28.34 8.81 14.42
C TYR A 17 -26.95 8.28 14.77
N PHE A 18 -26.74 7.85 16.03
CA PHE A 18 -25.48 7.27 16.49
C PHE A 18 -25.17 5.92 15.81
N VAL A 19 -26.18 5.06 15.63
CA VAL A 19 -26.04 3.78 14.90
C VAL A 19 -25.70 4.00 13.43
N LEU A 20 -26.29 5.03 12.80
CA LEU A 20 -26.00 5.36 11.40
C LEU A 20 -24.55 5.87 11.21
N PHE A 21 -23.94 6.48 12.23
CA PHE A 21 -22.55 6.95 12.19
C PHE A 21 -21.51 5.82 12.28
N LEU A 22 -21.87 4.66 12.83
CA LEU A 22 -20.97 3.51 13.03
C LEU A 22 -20.76 2.66 11.77
N THR A 23 -21.48 2.91 10.68
CA THR A 23 -21.44 2.04 9.48
C THR A 23 -20.39 2.41 8.44
N PHE A 24 -19.58 3.46 8.64
CA PHE A 24 -18.56 3.89 7.69
C PHE A 24 -17.16 3.32 7.98
N THR A 25 -17.05 2.05 8.30
CA THR A 25 -15.74 1.38 8.28
C THR A 25 -15.37 1.04 6.84
N SER A 26 -14.67 1.94 6.17
CA SER A 26 -14.05 1.66 4.87
C SER A 26 -12.93 0.64 5.08
N CYS A 27 -13.23 -0.63 4.90
CA CYS A 27 -12.24 -1.70 4.94
C CYS A 27 -11.40 -1.66 3.65
N SER A 28 -10.18 -1.15 3.72
CA SER A 28 -9.23 -1.32 2.63
C SER A 28 -8.63 -2.71 2.70
N LYS A 29 -8.71 -3.47 1.61
CA LYS A 29 -8.07 -4.78 1.51
C LYS A 29 -6.54 -4.58 1.54
N LYS A 30 -5.87 -5.18 2.52
CA LYS A 30 -4.42 -5.25 2.61
C LYS A 30 -3.93 -6.50 1.89
N ILE A 31 -2.95 -6.34 1.02
CA ILE A 31 -2.31 -7.38 0.23
C ILE A 31 -0.91 -7.58 0.80
N GLN A 32 -0.60 -8.77 1.28
CA GLN A 32 0.70 -9.06 1.88
C GLN A 32 1.76 -9.28 0.80
N PHE A 33 3.00 -8.88 1.10
CA PHE A 33 4.15 -9.32 0.34
C PHE A 33 4.49 -10.78 0.66
N GLU A 34 4.97 -11.50 -0.34
CA GLU A 34 5.55 -12.82 -0.16
C GLU A 34 6.88 -12.74 0.61
N ASN A 35 7.33 -13.88 1.13
CA ASN A 35 8.60 -13.95 1.84
C ASN A 35 9.77 -13.65 0.90
N SER A 36 10.61 -12.72 1.31
CA SER A 36 11.80 -12.34 0.53
C SER A 36 12.92 -13.37 0.64
N ASN A 37 13.48 -13.78 -0.49
CA ASN A 37 14.71 -14.56 -0.53
C ASN A 37 15.97 -13.68 -0.43
N VAL A 38 15.86 -12.39 -0.74
CA VAL A 38 16.97 -11.42 -0.73
C VAL A 38 17.12 -10.78 0.65
N VAL A 39 16.00 -10.40 1.27
CA VAL A 39 15.95 -9.84 2.62
C VAL A 39 14.93 -10.62 3.46
N PRO A 40 15.28 -11.78 4.01
CA PRO A 40 14.32 -12.68 4.66
C PRO A 40 13.56 -12.09 5.85
N ALA A 41 14.10 -11.04 6.48
CA ALA A 41 13.42 -10.33 7.56
C ALA A 41 12.36 -9.33 7.09
N ALA A 42 12.43 -8.88 5.82
CA ALA A 42 11.53 -7.88 5.28
C ALA A 42 10.09 -8.41 5.19
N ARG A 43 9.15 -7.60 5.63
CA ARG A 43 7.71 -7.88 5.63
C ARG A 43 6.96 -6.61 5.32
N GLY A 44 5.78 -6.74 4.74
CA GLY A 44 4.95 -5.59 4.50
C GLY A 44 3.64 -5.92 3.83
N ASP A 45 2.85 -4.88 3.66
CA ASP A 45 1.57 -4.95 2.98
C ASP A 45 1.36 -3.74 2.07
N VAL A 46 0.50 -3.93 1.10
CA VAL A 46 0.05 -2.90 0.16
C VAL A 46 -1.45 -2.75 0.28
N SER A 47 -1.91 -1.53 0.33
CA SER A 47 -3.31 -1.19 0.19
C SER A 47 -3.53 -0.38 -1.07
N VAL A 48 -4.54 -0.76 -1.85
CA VAL A 48 -4.91 -0.09 -3.09
C VAL A 48 -6.34 0.39 -2.98
N LYS A 49 -6.55 1.70 -3.19
CA LYS A 49 -7.88 2.31 -3.19
C LYS A 49 -8.10 3.09 -4.46
N LYS A 50 -9.22 2.83 -5.13
CA LYS A 50 -9.66 3.62 -6.28
C LYS A 50 -10.29 4.92 -5.80
N ASP A 51 -9.88 6.05 -6.36
CA ASP A 51 -10.45 7.36 -6.08
C ASP A 51 -11.61 7.71 -7.02
N LYS A 52 -12.21 8.88 -6.79
CA LYS A 52 -13.33 9.38 -7.59
C LYS A 52 -12.94 9.73 -9.04
N ASN A 53 -11.66 9.94 -9.30
CA ASN A 53 -11.11 10.29 -10.62
C ASN A 53 -10.62 9.04 -11.38
N ASN A 54 -10.96 7.84 -10.91
CA ASN A 54 -10.51 6.55 -11.43
C ASN A 54 -9.00 6.29 -11.28
N ASN A 55 -8.28 7.06 -10.48
CA ASN A 55 -6.90 6.75 -10.11
C ASN A 55 -6.85 5.74 -8.95
N TYR A 56 -5.72 5.08 -8.81
CA TYR A 56 -5.43 4.12 -7.76
C TYR A 56 -4.40 4.70 -6.81
N ASN A 57 -4.83 4.99 -5.57
CA ASN A 57 -3.95 5.37 -4.48
C ASN A 57 -3.33 4.10 -3.90
N ILE A 58 -2.02 4.02 -3.95
CA ILE A 58 -1.22 2.88 -3.50
C ILE A 58 -0.50 3.32 -2.24
N GLN A 59 -0.75 2.64 -1.14
CA GLN A 59 -0.07 2.84 0.14
C GLN A 59 0.60 1.53 0.53
N MET A 60 1.85 1.60 0.94
CA MET A 60 2.66 0.45 1.27
C MET A 60 3.39 0.70 2.58
N GLU A 61 3.41 -0.29 3.44
CA GLU A 61 4.20 -0.30 4.68
C GLU A 61 5.13 -1.50 4.64
N VAL A 62 6.44 -1.24 4.80
CA VAL A 62 7.46 -2.29 4.81
C VAL A 62 8.26 -2.18 6.10
N SER A 63 8.49 -3.31 6.75
CA SER A 63 9.28 -3.43 7.96
C SER A 63 10.52 -4.28 7.72
N TYR A 64 11.59 -3.98 8.46
CA TYR A 64 12.85 -4.72 8.46
C TYR A 64 13.50 -4.85 7.07
N LEU A 65 13.30 -3.85 6.23
CA LEU A 65 13.98 -3.75 4.94
C LEU A 65 15.44 -3.35 5.20
N ALA A 66 16.39 -4.17 4.75
CA ALA A 66 17.82 -3.86 4.85
C ALA A 66 18.14 -2.60 4.02
N GLU A 67 19.22 -1.91 4.37
CA GLU A 67 19.76 -0.84 3.50
C GLU A 67 20.24 -1.48 2.19
N PRO A 68 19.94 -0.89 1.02
CA PRO A 68 20.30 -1.50 -0.26
C PRO A 68 21.80 -1.68 -0.45
N GLU A 69 22.62 -0.85 0.18
CA GLU A 69 24.09 -0.95 0.19
C GLU A 69 24.61 -2.22 0.90
N ARG A 70 23.77 -2.85 1.75
CA ARG A 70 24.12 -4.08 2.46
C ARG A 70 23.75 -5.35 1.70
N LEU A 71 23.13 -5.23 0.54
CA LEU A 71 22.83 -6.38 -0.31
C LEU A 71 24.08 -6.97 -0.96
N GLN A 72 23.96 -8.17 -1.49
CA GLN A 72 25.01 -8.86 -2.24
C GLN A 72 24.51 -9.17 -3.67
N PRO A 73 24.94 -8.45 -4.71
CA PRO A 73 25.81 -7.25 -4.69
C PRO A 73 25.13 -6.03 -4.09
N PRO A 74 25.90 -5.04 -3.58
CA PRO A 74 25.31 -3.83 -3.03
C PRO A 74 24.59 -3.02 -4.11
N LYS A 75 23.51 -2.36 -3.71
CA LYS A 75 22.67 -1.51 -4.54
C LYS A 75 22.50 -0.13 -3.89
N LYS A 76 21.91 0.83 -4.61
CA LYS A 76 21.75 2.19 -4.11
C LYS A 76 20.31 2.53 -3.72
N TYR A 77 19.34 1.95 -4.42
CA TYR A 77 17.93 2.31 -4.30
C TYR A 77 17.03 1.09 -4.28
N TYR A 78 15.90 1.22 -3.61
CA TYR A 78 14.75 0.36 -3.80
C TYR A 78 13.72 1.09 -4.65
N VAL A 79 13.35 0.47 -5.77
CA VAL A 79 12.35 1.00 -6.71
C VAL A 79 11.09 0.16 -6.60
N VAL A 80 9.95 0.84 -6.55
CA VAL A 80 8.63 0.21 -6.49
C VAL A 80 8.02 0.16 -7.88
N TRP A 81 7.55 -1.00 -8.25
CA TRP A 81 6.99 -1.30 -9.55
C TRP A 81 5.54 -1.72 -9.46
N LEU A 82 4.77 -1.29 -10.44
CA LEU A 82 3.39 -1.67 -10.65
C LEU A 82 3.25 -2.45 -11.96
N SER A 83 2.81 -3.71 -11.87
CA SER A 83 2.33 -4.46 -13.04
C SER A 83 0.82 -4.26 -13.19
N SER A 84 0.39 -3.97 -14.41
CA SER A 84 -1.00 -3.79 -14.80
C SER A 84 -1.36 -4.79 -15.90
N SER A 85 -2.68 -5.04 -16.11
CA SER A 85 -3.15 -5.76 -17.29
C SER A 85 -2.97 -4.99 -18.57
N ASP A 86 -2.94 -3.66 -18.47
CA ASP A 86 -3.00 -2.75 -19.62
C ASP A 86 -1.59 -2.47 -20.18
N ASN A 87 -0.56 -2.70 -19.35
CA ASN A 87 0.84 -2.48 -19.72
C ASN A 87 1.63 -3.78 -19.64
N GLN A 88 2.34 -4.10 -20.72
CA GLN A 88 3.26 -5.26 -20.76
C GLN A 88 4.51 -5.03 -19.90
N ILE A 89 4.94 -3.77 -19.79
CA ILE A 89 6.12 -3.36 -19.02
C ILE A 89 5.65 -2.81 -17.68
N PRO A 90 6.25 -3.27 -16.55
CA PRO A 90 5.96 -2.69 -15.25
C PRO A 90 6.29 -1.20 -15.20
N LEU A 91 5.46 -0.44 -14.49
CA LEU A 91 5.64 0.99 -14.30
C LEU A 91 6.48 1.24 -13.04
N ASN A 92 7.53 2.05 -13.16
CA ASN A 92 8.22 2.62 -12.02
C ASN A 92 7.30 3.65 -11.36
N ILE A 93 6.83 3.38 -10.14
CA ILE A 93 5.93 4.26 -9.40
C ILE A 93 6.63 5.02 -8.27
N GLY A 94 7.95 4.89 -8.15
CA GLY A 94 8.79 5.65 -7.24
C GLY A 94 9.82 4.82 -6.49
N GLN A 95 10.58 5.50 -5.65
CA GLN A 95 11.63 4.89 -4.82
C GLN A 95 11.26 4.91 -3.35
N ILE A 96 11.77 3.94 -2.58
CA ILE A 96 11.66 3.93 -1.13
C ILE A 96 12.81 4.78 -0.55
N VAL A 97 12.46 5.68 0.37
CA VAL A 97 13.42 6.54 1.07
C VAL A 97 13.43 6.20 2.55
N GLY A 98 14.60 6.26 3.19
CA GLY A 98 14.73 6.09 4.64
C GLY A 98 14.75 4.62 5.10
N THR A 99 15.39 3.74 4.34
CA THR A 99 15.56 2.31 4.66
C THR A 99 16.35 2.02 5.95
N SER A 100 17.02 3.01 6.51
CA SER A 100 17.65 2.94 7.84
C SER A 100 16.62 2.83 8.99
N LYS A 101 15.34 3.06 8.72
CA LYS A 101 14.26 2.93 9.70
C LYS A 101 13.69 1.50 9.67
N LEU A 102 13.29 1.00 10.83
CA LEU A 102 12.63 -0.30 10.97
C LEU A 102 11.32 -0.40 10.19
N HIS A 103 10.65 0.74 9.97
CA HIS A 103 9.40 0.85 9.22
C HIS A 103 9.52 1.93 8.17
N VAL A 104 9.17 1.61 6.95
CA VAL A 104 9.12 2.51 5.81
C VAL A 104 7.71 2.58 5.27
N LYS A 105 7.24 3.78 4.99
CA LYS A 105 5.99 4.04 4.31
C LYS A 105 6.27 4.57 2.92
N PHE A 106 5.49 4.10 1.96
CA PHE A 106 5.53 4.56 0.59
C PHE A 106 4.12 4.82 0.09
N GLU A 107 3.95 5.93 -0.62
CA GLU A 107 2.67 6.31 -1.21
C GLU A 107 2.87 6.75 -2.66
N SER A 108 1.97 6.34 -3.53
CA SER A 108 1.98 6.73 -4.93
C SER A 108 0.57 6.69 -5.51
N VAL A 109 0.39 7.33 -6.67
CA VAL A 109 -0.88 7.35 -7.41
C VAL A 109 -0.62 6.88 -8.83
N SER A 110 -1.48 5.98 -9.32
CA SER A 110 -1.41 5.47 -10.69
C SER A 110 -2.76 5.57 -11.38
N SER A 111 -2.76 5.90 -12.67
CA SER A 111 -3.94 5.80 -13.53
C SER A 111 -4.19 4.36 -14.00
N SER A 112 -3.16 3.50 -13.98
CA SER A 112 -3.24 2.09 -14.36
C SER A 112 -3.67 1.23 -13.18
N LYS A 113 -4.59 0.28 -13.43
CA LYS A 113 -5.06 -0.65 -12.40
C LYS A 113 -3.95 -1.61 -11.98
N PRO A 114 -3.54 -1.63 -10.71
CA PRO A 114 -2.55 -2.57 -10.22
C PRO A 114 -3.06 -4.01 -10.25
N LYS A 115 -2.20 -4.92 -10.65
CA LYS A 115 -2.39 -6.38 -10.53
C LYS A 115 -1.30 -7.04 -9.69
N ARG A 116 -0.15 -6.41 -9.58
CA ARG A 116 0.98 -6.87 -8.77
C ARG A 116 1.82 -5.65 -8.42
N ILE A 117 2.31 -5.60 -7.21
CA ILE A 117 3.29 -4.62 -6.75
C ILE A 117 4.54 -5.39 -6.36
N PHE A 118 5.70 -4.91 -6.75
CA PHE A 118 6.97 -5.50 -6.36
C PHE A 118 8.06 -4.45 -6.21
N ILE A 119 9.11 -4.79 -5.49
CA ILE A 119 10.23 -3.92 -5.15
C ILE A 119 11.51 -4.57 -5.67
N THR A 120 12.32 -3.81 -6.40
CA THR A 120 13.66 -4.24 -6.82
C THR A 120 14.75 -3.38 -6.20
N ALA A 121 15.95 -3.94 -6.10
CA ALA A 121 17.14 -3.20 -5.71
C ALA A 121 17.91 -2.77 -6.96
N GLU A 122 18.12 -1.45 -7.11
CA GLU A 122 18.63 -0.83 -8.32
C GLU A 122 19.84 0.09 -8.04
N ASP A 123 20.61 0.35 -9.09
CA ASP A 123 21.70 1.34 -9.04
C ASP A 123 21.24 2.75 -9.42
N ASP A 124 20.08 2.87 -10.06
CA ASP A 124 19.44 4.13 -10.46
C ASP A 124 17.94 4.07 -10.16
N ALA A 125 17.44 5.07 -9.40
CA ALA A 125 16.04 5.16 -9.06
C ALA A 125 15.12 5.54 -10.24
N SER A 126 15.69 6.13 -11.30
CA SER A 126 14.96 6.55 -12.50
C SER A 126 14.88 5.48 -13.59
N THR A 127 15.38 4.27 -13.30
CA THR A 127 15.36 3.17 -14.29
C THR A 127 13.95 2.90 -14.81
N GLN A 128 13.85 2.62 -16.10
CA GLN A 128 12.55 2.38 -16.77
C GLN A 128 12.19 0.87 -16.83
N TYR A 129 13.12 0.02 -16.49
CA TYR A 129 12.93 -1.43 -16.47
C TYR A 129 13.43 -2.00 -15.15
N PRO A 130 12.68 -2.94 -14.56
CA PRO A 130 13.11 -3.57 -13.32
C PRO A 130 14.33 -4.44 -13.54
N GLY A 131 15.28 -4.37 -12.62
CA GLY A 131 16.44 -5.24 -12.57
C GLY A 131 16.10 -6.64 -12.07
N GLN A 132 17.15 -7.48 -11.95
CA GLN A 132 17.00 -8.90 -11.58
C GLN A 132 16.74 -9.12 -10.08
N TYR A 133 17.07 -8.15 -9.24
CA TYR A 133 17.02 -8.30 -7.77
C TYR A 133 15.66 -7.90 -7.23
N VAL A 134 14.68 -8.79 -7.39
CA VAL A 134 13.36 -8.64 -6.74
C VAL A 134 13.50 -8.92 -5.26
N VAL A 135 13.17 -7.93 -4.44
CA VAL A 135 13.33 -7.97 -2.99
C VAL A 135 12.02 -8.37 -2.31
N LEU A 136 10.92 -7.78 -2.71
CA LEU A 136 9.58 -8.12 -2.22
C LEU A 136 8.61 -8.09 -3.39
N GLU A 137 7.61 -8.95 -3.37
CA GLU A 137 6.55 -8.97 -4.36
C GLU A 137 5.24 -9.46 -3.76
N THR A 138 4.12 -9.03 -4.31
CA THR A 138 2.80 -9.54 -3.96
C THR A 138 2.39 -10.63 -4.94
N ASP A 139 1.46 -11.48 -4.53
CA ASP A 139 0.65 -12.24 -5.48
C ASP A 139 -0.09 -11.31 -6.45
N LYS A 140 -0.58 -11.87 -7.55
CA LYS A 140 -1.51 -11.16 -8.45
C LYS A 140 -2.87 -10.99 -7.76
N PHE A 141 -3.45 -9.79 -7.83
CA PHE A 141 -4.71 -9.44 -7.18
C PHE A 141 -5.66 -8.64 -8.08
#